data_b660d00243d60e81ae3f8bcff5dff4bc
#
_entry.id   b660d00243d60e81ae3f8bcff5dff4bc
#
_cell.length_a   1.000
_cell.length_b   1.000
_cell.length_c   1.000
_cell.angle_alpha   90.00
_cell.angle_beta   90.00
_cell.angle_gamma   90.00
#
_symmetry.space_group_name_H-M   'P 1'
#
loop_
_entity.id
_entity.type
_entity.pdbx_description
1 polymer ?
#
loop_
_entity_poly.entity_id
_entity_poly.type
_entity_poly.pdbx_seq_one_letter_code
_entity_poly.pdbx_strand_id
1 'polypeptide(L)'
;MSLRSFAEALRSGHWPTLAGAWLHLTVSFMVWLLFGALAVSIGDALHLTPAQQGVLVALPLLSGAMLRIVAGWSCDWVGAKRTGLWVLGLELIAIVWAALGGTSYGELLGIALLLGAGGASFAVAMPVAGRAYPPAHQGLVLGLV
;
A
#
# COMPACT_ATOMS: atom_id res chain seq x y z
N MET A 1 -22.40 -19.00 5.17
CA MET A 1 -21.80 -19.43 3.87
C MET A 1 -21.15 -20.78 4.11
N SER A 2 -21.46 -21.82 3.32
CA SER A 2 -20.83 -23.13 3.46
C SER A 2 -19.41 -23.12 2.87
N LEU A 3 -18.52 -24.02 3.33
CA LEU A 3 -17.17 -24.14 2.76
C LEU A 3 -17.18 -24.46 1.26
N ARG A 4 -18.23 -25.17 0.81
CA ARG A 4 -18.43 -25.49 -0.62
C ARG A 4 -18.73 -24.24 -1.44
N SER A 5 -19.65 -23.38 -0.98
CA SER A 5 -19.98 -22.12 -1.67
C SER A 5 -18.80 -21.13 -1.68
N PHE A 6 -17.96 -21.15 -0.66
CA PHE A 6 -16.73 -20.38 -0.62
C PHE A 6 -15.71 -20.86 -1.68
N ALA A 7 -15.49 -22.18 -1.75
CA ALA A 7 -14.57 -22.75 -2.74
C ALA A 7 -15.06 -22.56 -4.19
N GLU A 8 -16.37 -22.64 -4.43
CA GLU A 8 -16.99 -22.35 -5.73
C GLU A 8 -16.80 -20.88 -6.12
N ALA A 9 -16.99 -19.95 -5.18
CA ALA A 9 -16.75 -18.54 -5.40
C ALA A 9 -15.29 -18.26 -5.80
N LEU A 10 -14.31 -18.86 -5.12
CA LEU A 10 -12.89 -18.69 -5.47
C LEU A 10 -12.53 -19.30 -6.85
N ARG A 11 -13.22 -20.37 -7.25
CA ARG A 11 -13.02 -21.01 -8.56
C ARG A 11 -13.74 -20.30 -9.70
N SER A 12 -14.70 -19.42 -9.41
CA SER A 12 -15.50 -18.73 -10.43
C SER A 12 -14.72 -17.61 -11.15
N GLY A 13 -13.54 -17.23 -10.66
CA GLY A 13 -12.69 -16.20 -11.22
C GLY A 13 -11.23 -16.62 -11.35
N HIS A 14 -10.36 -15.62 -11.60
CA HIS A 14 -8.94 -15.86 -11.80
C HIS A 14 -8.16 -15.73 -10.50
N TRP A 15 -8.02 -16.82 -9.76
CA TRP A 15 -7.39 -16.83 -8.43
C TRP A 15 -5.94 -16.29 -8.40
N PRO A 16 -5.08 -16.48 -9.44
CA PRO A 16 -3.74 -15.89 -9.41
C PRO A 16 -3.77 -14.35 -9.38
N THR A 17 -4.77 -13.74 -10.04
CA THR A 17 -4.99 -12.28 -9.96
C THR A 17 -5.39 -11.85 -8.56
N LEU A 18 -6.26 -12.61 -7.89
CA LEU A 18 -6.65 -12.33 -6.51
C LEU A 18 -5.45 -12.45 -5.57
N ALA A 19 -4.67 -13.52 -5.67
CA ALA A 19 -3.48 -13.72 -4.86
C ALA A 19 -2.43 -12.62 -5.10
N GLY A 20 -2.24 -12.20 -6.35
CA GLY A 20 -1.36 -11.09 -6.70
C GLY A 20 -1.83 -9.76 -6.12
N ALA A 21 -3.11 -9.45 -6.19
CA ALA A 21 -3.70 -8.24 -5.61
C ALA A 21 -3.59 -8.25 -4.08
N TRP A 22 -3.87 -9.37 -3.44
CA TRP A 22 -3.71 -9.56 -2.01
C TRP A 22 -2.26 -9.37 -1.55
N LEU A 23 -1.30 -10.00 -2.23
CA LEU A 23 0.12 -9.89 -1.91
C LEU A 23 0.62 -8.46 -2.11
N HIS A 24 0.25 -7.83 -3.23
CA HIS A 24 0.58 -6.44 -3.51
C HIS A 24 0.09 -5.53 -2.38
N LEU A 25 -1.19 -5.63 -2.01
CA LEU A 25 -1.76 -4.80 -0.95
C LEU A 25 -1.11 -5.07 0.41
N THR A 26 -0.91 -6.35 0.76
CA THR A 26 -0.29 -6.72 2.04
C THR A 26 1.12 -6.15 2.18
N VAL A 27 1.97 -6.34 1.16
CA VAL A 27 3.35 -5.81 1.18
C VAL A 27 3.35 -4.30 1.24
N SER A 28 2.56 -3.63 0.40
CA SER A 28 2.44 -2.17 0.40
C SER A 28 1.94 -1.62 1.74
N PHE A 29 1.02 -2.31 2.41
CA PHE A 29 0.56 -1.93 3.74
C PHE A 29 1.65 -2.05 4.81
N MET A 30 2.44 -3.13 4.77
CA MET A 30 3.57 -3.30 5.67
C MET A 30 4.57 -2.15 5.52
N VAL A 31 4.88 -1.77 4.28
CA VAL A 31 5.77 -0.66 3.95
C VAL A 31 5.17 0.68 4.39
N TRP A 32 3.88 0.90 4.13
CA TRP A 32 3.18 2.14 4.46
C TRP A 32 3.16 2.44 5.96
N LEU A 33 2.97 1.40 6.78
CA LEU A 33 2.89 1.53 8.24
C LEU A 33 4.25 1.46 8.94
N LEU A 34 5.34 1.33 8.19
CA LEU A 34 6.69 1.11 8.73
C LEU A 34 7.10 2.20 9.73
N PHE A 35 6.87 3.48 9.42
CA PHE A 35 7.22 4.57 10.32
C PHE A 35 6.36 4.61 11.59
N GLY A 36 5.10 4.14 11.51
CA GLY A 36 4.28 3.97 12.71
C GLY A 36 4.87 2.91 13.65
N ALA A 37 5.29 1.78 13.09
CA ALA A 37 5.91 0.69 13.86
C ALA A 37 7.27 1.08 14.46
N LEU A 38 8.07 1.88 13.75
CA LEU A 38 9.41 2.28 14.16
C LEU A 38 9.48 3.67 14.84
N ALA A 39 8.33 4.33 15.04
CA ALA A 39 8.28 5.73 15.51
C ALA A 39 9.07 5.99 16.79
N VAL A 40 8.95 5.11 17.78
CA VAL A 40 9.66 5.23 19.05
C VAL A 40 11.16 5.06 18.83
N SER A 41 11.59 4.00 18.15
CA SER A 41 13.01 3.72 17.92
C SER A 41 13.71 4.83 17.11
N ILE A 42 13.02 5.37 16.09
CA ILE A 42 13.54 6.50 15.29
C ILE A 42 13.59 7.76 16.15
N GLY A 43 12.56 7.99 16.96
CA GLY A 43 12.49 9.15 17.85
C GLY A 43 13.62 9.17 18.87
N ASP A 44 13.92 8.05 19.48
CA ASP A 44 15.00 7.89 20.46
C ASP A 44 16.38 8.05 19.81
N ALA A 45 16.58 7.41 18.63
CA ALA A 45 17.86 7.43 17.92
C ALA A 45 18.24 8.84 17.42
N LEU A 46 17.26 9.64 17.00
CA LEU A 46 17.47 10.98 16.46
C LEU A 46 17.07 12.12 17.42
N HIS A 47 16.75 11.78 18.66
CA HIS A 47 16.31 12.72 19.70
C HIS A 47 15.17 13.64 19.24
N LEU A 48 14.16 13.04 18.55
CA LEU A 48 13.05 13.80 18.00
C LEU A 48 12.06 14.20 19.10
N THR A 49 11.53 15.41 18.96
CA THR A 49 10.41 15.84 19.81
C THR A 49 9.15 15.04 19.51
N PRO A 50 8.20 14.93 20.46
CA PRO A 50 6.92 14.23 20.22
C PRO A 50 6.14 14.78 19.01
N ALA A 51 6.23 16.09 18.76
CA ALA A 51 5.61 16.71 17.58
C ALA A 51 6.26 16.24 16.27
N GLN A 52 7.58 16.13 16.21
CA GLN A 52 8.30 15.62 15.04
C GLN A 52 7.99 14.16 14.78
N GLN A 53 7.91 13.31 15.82
CA GLN A 53 7.49 11.91 15.70
C GLN A 53 6.05 11.81 15.16
N GLY A 54 5.13 12.64 15.68
CA GLY A 54 3.75 12.72 15.20
C GLY A 54 3.67 13.07 13.71
N VAL A 55 4.46 14.01 13.23
CA VAL A 55 4.53 14.39 11.81
C VAL A 55 5.06 13.23 10.96
N LEU A 56 6.11 12.53 11.40
CA LEU A 56 6.67 11.38 10.67
C LEU A 56 5.65 10.25 10.48
N VAL A 57 4.81 9.99 11.49
CA VAL A 57 3.76 8.97 11.41
C VAL A 57 2.57 9.43 10.57
N ALA A 58 2.20 10.72 10.66
CA ALA A 58 1.06 11.27 9.94
C ALA A 58 1.36 11.49 8.44
N LEU A 59 2.59 11.82 8.09
CA LEU A 59 2.96 12.21 6.73
C LEU A 59 2.72 11.10 5.68
N PRO A 60 3.07 9.81 5.91
CA PRO A 60 2.72 8.73 5.00
C PRO A 60 1.22 8.55 4.82
N LEU A 61 0.43 8.79 5.87
CA LEU A 61 -1.03 8.67 5.81
C LEU A 61 -1.62 9.76 4.91
N LEU A 62 -1.16 10.99 5.06
CA LEU A 62 -1.61 12.13 4.24
C LEU A 62 -1.19 11.97 2.78
N SER A 63 0.09 11.68 2.54
CA SER A 63 0.61 11.48 1.18
C SER A 63 -0.06 10.28 0.50
N GLY A 64 -0.33 9.19 1.24
CA GLY A 64 -1.04 8.03 0.74
C GLY A 64 -2.48 8.34 0.33
N ALA A 65 -3.19 9.17 1.09
CA ALA A 65 -4.52 9.63 0.73
C ALA A 65 -4.52 10.43 -0.58
N MET A 66 -3.55 11.33 -0.77
CA MET A 66 -3.41 12.12 -2.00
C MET A 66 -2.97 11.25 -3.20
N LEU A 67 -1.97 10.40 -3.01
CA LEU A 67 -1.46 9.50 -4.05
C LEU A 67 -2.51 8.47 -4.50
N ARG A 68 -3.49 8.13 -3.66
CA ARG A 68 -4.61 7.26 -4.02
C ARG A 68 -5.44 7.82 -5.17
N ILE A 69 -5.65 9.15 -5.19
CA ILE A 69 -6.36 9.83 -6.28
C ILE A 69 -5.57 9.69 -7.59
N VAL A 70 -4.26 9.97 -7.53
CA VAL A 70 -3.36 9.86 -8.68
C VAL A 70 -3.27 8.43 -9.18
N ALA A 71 -3.13 7.45 -8.28
CA ALA A 71 -3.08 6.04 -8.62
C ALA A 71 -4.39 5.54 -9.25
N GLY A 72 -5.54 5.95 -8.72
CA GLY A 72 -6.85 5.62 -9.29
C GLY A 72 -6.97 6.14 -10.72
N TRP A 73 -6.66 7.41 -10.94
CA TRP A 73 -6.64 8.00 -12.27
C TRP A 73 -5.65 7.31 -13.23
N SER A 74 -4.44 7.01 -12.73
CA SER A 74 -3.42 6.30 -13.51
C SER A 74 -3.88 4.88 -13.90
N CYS A 75 -4.62 4.19 -13.04
CA CYS A 75 -5.19 2.87 -13.35
C CYS A 75 -6.13 2.90 -14.57
N ASP A 76 -6.88 3.99 -14.74
CA ASP A 76 -7.80 4.13 -15.87
C ASP A 76 -7.06 4.47 -17.16
N TRP A 77 -5.95 5.20 -17.11
CA TRP A 77 -5.20 5.64 -18.29
C TRP A 77 -4.13 4.66 -18.75
N VAL A 78 -3.27 4.21 -17.83
CA VAL A 78 -2.11 3.36 -18.17
C VAL A 78 -2.29 1.90 -17.78
N GLY A 79 -3.37 1.61 -17.04
CA GLY A 79 -3.74 0.28 -16.59
C GLY A 79 -3.16 -0.09 -15.21
N ALA A 80 -3.89 -0.91 -14.50
CA ALA A 80 -3.59 -1.28 -13.12
C ALA A 80 -2.22 -1.96 -12.93
N LYS A 81 -1.78 -2.79 -13.88
CA LYS A 81 -0.46 -3.45 -13.80
C LYS A 81 0.69 -2.44 -13.77
N ARG A 82 0.66 -1.45 -14.67
CA ARG A 82 1.71 -0.43 -14.74
C ARG A 82 1.67 0.46 -13.51
N THR A 83 0.48 0.90 -13.11
CA THR A 83 0.30 1.71 -11.91
C THR A 83 0.78 0.96 -10.66
N GLY A 84 0.46 -0.33 -10.50
CA GLY A 84 0.95 -1.13 -9.39
C GLY A 84 2.47 -1.26 -9.36
N LEU A 85 3.13 -1.42 -10.51
CA LEU A 85 4.59 -1.43 -10.59
C LEU A 85 5.21 -0.07 -10.21
N TRP A 86 4.57 1.05 -10.57
CA TRP A 86 5.00 2.38 -10.15
C TRP A 86 4.89 2.56 -8.64
N VAL A 87 3.78 2.13 -8.03
CA VAL A 87 3.59 2.16 -6.58
C VAL A 87 4.68 1.37 -5.86
N LEU A 88 4.91 0.11 -6.26
CA LEU A 88 5.99 -0.73 -5.70
C LEU A 88 7.38 -0.13 -5.94
N GLY A 89 7.61 0.52 -7.07
CA GLY A 89 8.86 1.22 -7.37
C GLY A 89 9.12 2.37 -6.41
N LEU A 90 8.12 3.20 -6.12
CA LEU A 90 8.22 4.28 -5.14
C LEU A 90 8.48 3.76 -3.73
N GLU A 91 7.80 2.69 -3.33
CA GLU A 91 8.03 2.02 -2.04
C GLU A 91 9.45 1.48 -1.93
N LEU A 92 9.94 0.83 -3.00
CA LEU A 92 11.31 0.32 -3.03
C LEU A 92 12.34 1.44 -2.90
N ILE A 93 12.14 2.55 -3.61
CA ILE A 93 13.00 3.74 -3.49
C ILE A 93 12.98 4.25 -2.05
N ALA A 94 11.81 4.33 -1.41
CA ALA A 94 11.68 4.78 -0.03
C ALA A 94 12.45 3.87 0.95
N ILE A 95 12.32 2.53 0.80
CA ILE A 95 13.01 1.57 1.66
C ILE A 95 14.52 1.63 1.44
N VAL A 96 14.98 1.67 0.19
CA VAL A 96 16.42 1.76 -0.13
C VAL A 96 17.00 3.05 0.41
N TRP A 97 16.29 4.18 0.25
CA TRP A 97 16.74 5.45 0.82
C TRP A 97 16.78 5.40 2.36
N ALA A 98 15.79 4.80 3.00
CA ALA A 98 15.80 4.61 4.45
C ALA A 98 16.97 3.73 4.94
N ALA A 99 17.33 2.71 4.16
CA ALA A 99 18.43 1.80 4.49
C ALA A 99 19.84 2.41 4.28
N LEU A 100 19.99 3.28 3.29
CA LEU A 100 21.28 3.89 2.93
C LEU A 100 21.48 5.29 3.52
N GLY A 101 20.42 5.95 3.94
CA GLY A 101 20.36 7.30 4.50
C GLY A 101 19.44 7.33 5.71
N GLY A 102 18.64 8.40 5.83
CA GLY A 102 17.66 8.53 6.92
C GLY A 102 18.31 8.96 8.23
N THR A 103 19.45 9.64 8.13
CA THR A 103 20.22 10.11 9.28
C THR A 103 19.75 11.46 9.80
N SER A 104 18.91 12.16 9.05
CA SER A 104 18.38 13.47 9.42
C SER A 104 16.85 13.49 9.37
N TYR A 105 16.24 14.36 10.18
CA TYR A 105 14.78 14.53 10.19
C TYR A 105 14.23 14.95 8.81
N GLY A 106 14.96 15.80 8.07
CA GLY A 106 14.55 16.22 6.72
C GLY A 106 14.52 15.07 5.72
N GLU A 107 15.50 14.17 5.75
CA GLU A 107 15.51 12.94 4.92
C GLU A 107 14.35 12.02 5.27
N LEU A 108 14.08 11.84 6.58
CA LEU A 108 12.94 11.04 7.03
C LEU A 108 11.60 11.60 6.54
N LEU A 109 11.43 12.90 6.45
CA LEU A 109 10.23 13.51 5.86
C LEU A 109 10.09 13.15 4.37
N GLY A 110 11.20 13.21 3.62
CA GLY A 110 11.21 12.79 2.20
C GLY A 110 10.84 11.31 2.03
N ILE A 111 11.43 10.44 2.85
CA ILE A 111 11.12 9.01 2.88
C ILE A 111 9.65 8.78 3.25
N ALA A 112 9.14 9.49 4.27
CA ALA A 112 7.76 9.41 4.71
C ALA A 112 6.75 9.74 3.59
N LEU A 113 7.04 10.75 2.78
CA LEU A 113 6.23 11.10 1.61
C LEU A 113 6.17 9.96 0.58
N LEU A 114 7.31 9.32 0.30
CA LEU A 114 7.39 8.19 -0.64
C LEU A 114 6.71 6.94 -0.09
N LEU A 115 6.84 6.66 1.23
CA LEU A 115 6.15 5.54 1.89
C LEU A 115 4.63 5.64 1.75
N GLY A 116 4.09 6.84 1.58
CA GLY A 116 2.68 7.06 1.28
C GLY A 116 2.19 6.37 0.00
N ALA A 117 3.08 6.05 -0.93
CA ALA A 117 2.72 5.26 -2.12
C ALA A 117 2.06 3.93 -1.74
N GLY A 118 2.46 3.31 -0.61
CA GLY A 118 1.83 2.11 -0.08
C GLY A 118 0.33 2.28 0.20
N GLY A 119 -0.07 3.45 0.69
CA GLY A 119 -1.50 3.78 0.87
C GLY A 119 -2.28 3.88 -0.45
N ALA A 120 -1.62 4.20 -1.55
CA ALA A 120 -2.24 4.26 -2.88
C ALA A 120 -2.48 2.87 -3.50
N SER A 121 -1.85 1.82 -2.98
CA SER A 121 -2.00 0.43 -3.43
C SER A 121 -3.46 -0.05 -3.43
N PHE A 122 -4.29 0.48 -2.54
CA PHE A 122 -5.73 0.23 -2.52
C PHE A 122 -6.41 0.56 -3.86
N ALA A 123 -6.06 1.68 -4.47
CA ALA A 123 -6.65 2.10 -5.75
C ALA A 123 -6.26 1.16 -6.90
N VAL A 124 -5.22 0.35 -6.72
CA VAL A 124 -4.75 -0.65 -7.67
C VAL A 124 -5.34 -2.03 -7.38
N ALA A 125 -5.14 -2.52 -6.16
CA ALA A 125 -5.45 -3.90 -5.79
C ALA A 125 -6.95 -4.22 -5.81
N MET A 126 -7.78 -3.33 -5.27
CA MET A 126 -9.22 -3.53 -5.18
C MET A 126 -9.90 -3.65 -6.56
N PRO A 127 -9.69 -2.74 -7.53
CA PRO A 127 -10.27 -2.88 -8.86
C PRO A 127 -9.76 -4.11 -9.62
N VAL A 128 -8.47 -4.47 -9.43
CA VAL A 128 -7.88 -5.66 -10.07
C VAL A 128 -8.54 -6.93 -9.57
N ALA A 129 -8.69 -7.07 -8.25
CA ALA A 129 -9.36 -8.21 -7.65
C ALA A 129 -10.86 -8.27 -8.05
N GLY A 130 -11.57 -7.15 -7.98
CA GLY A 130 -12.99 -7.08 -8.32
C GLY A 130 -13.28 -7.43 -9.78
N ARG A 131 -12.46 -6.94 -10.73
CA ARG A 131 -12.62 -7.24 -12.17
C ARG A 131 -12.30 -8.69 -12.55
N ALA A 132 -11.57 -9.42 -11.70
CA ALA A 132 -11.19 -10.80 -11.93
C ALA A 132 -12.31 -11.81 -11.59
N TYR A 133 -13.42 -11.34 -10.99
CA TYR A 133 -14.52 -12.20 -10.51
C TYR A 133 -15.88 -11.68 -10.93
N PRO A 134 -16.88 -12.61 -11.09
CA PRO A 134 -18.26 -12.26 -11.38
C PRO A 134 -18.87 -11.33 -10.32
N PRO A 135 -19.82 -10.45 -10.68
CA PRO A 135 -20.45 -9.50 -9.74
C PRO A 135 -21.04 -10.16 -8.48
N ALA A 136 -21.58 -11.37 -8.62
CA ALA A 136 -22.15 -12.13 -7.50
C ALA A 136 -21.15 -12.46 -6.38
N HIS A 137 -19.85 -12.50 -6.68
CA HIS A 137 -18.78 -12.89 -5.74
C HIS A 137 -17.81 -11.75 -5.41
N GLN A 138 -17.98 -10.56 -6.02
CA GLN A 138 -17.09 -9.42 -5.80
C GLN A 138 -17.02 -8.99 -4.34
N GLY A 139 -18.13 -8.98 -3.62
CA GLY A 139 -18.13 -8.61 -2.19
C GLY A 139 -17.25 -9.52 -1.33
N LEU A 140 -17.29 -10.84 -1.59
CA LEU A 140 -16.41 -11.80 -0.93
C LEU A 140 -14.94 -11.57 -1.29
N VAL A 141 -14.67 -11.41 -2.57
CA VAL A 141 -13.30 -11.24 -3.11
C VAL A 141 -12.65 -9.96 -2.61
N LEU A 142 -13.40 -8.85 -2.60
CA LEU A 142 -12.91 -7.57 -2.07
C LEU A 142 -12.68 -7.61 -0.55
N GLY A 143 -13.42 -8.44 0.18
CA GLY A 143 -13.18 -8.68 1.60
C GLY A 143 -11.98 -9.58 1.91
N LEU A 144 -11.45 -10.30 0.91
CA LEU A 144 -10.26 -11.13 1.04
C LEU A 144 -8.96 -10.37 0.73
N VAL A 145 -9.02 -9.31 -0.06
CA VAL A 145 -7.88 -8.44 -0.41
C VAL A 145 -7.65 -7.43 0.69
#